data_ed1d8b9888b3098a34a6516482f1428b
#
_entry.id   ed1d8b9888b3098a34a6516482f1428b
#
_cell.length_a   1.000
_cell.length_b   1.000
_cell.length_c   1.000
_cell.angle_alpha   90.00
_cell.angle_beta   90.00
_cell.angle_gamma   90.00
#
_symmetry.space_group_name_H-M   'P 1'
#
loop_
_entity.id
_entity.type
_entity.pdbx_description
1 polymer ?
#
loop_
_entity_poly.entity_id
_entity_poly.type
_entity_poly.pdbx_seq_one_letter_code
_entity_poly.pdbx_strand_id
1 'polypeptide(L)'
;LTSITALPPVEPPTGFADLGVPAHIDAGLAASGFASPFMIQTEAIPVALQGRDVCGRAKTGSGKTLAFGVPMLSRLSGRAQPSKPLGLVLVPTRELAVQVAEVLEPVAAHAGMKVLPVYGGSSRHQQITELADGVELVVATPLRLIDLLKAGEVDVGSVEIVVLDEADRMADDGFTPQVEWILRHCTGRNQTMLFSATLDGDVG
;
A
#
# COMPACT_ATOMS: atom_id res chain seq x y z
N LEU A 1 -4.34 1.73 50.98
CA LEU A 1 -4.05 0.60 50.07
C LEU A 1 -4.98 0.74 48.88
N THR A 2 -4.44 1.25 47.74
CA THR A 2 -5.18 1.39 46.47
C THR A 2 -5.12 0.05 45.75
N SER A 3 -6.27 -0.62 45.63
CA SER A 3 -6.38 -1.84 44.84
C SER A 3 -6.20 -1.49 43.36
N ILE A 4 -5.14 -1.97 42.75
CA ILE A 4 -4.96 -1.95 41.29
C ILE A 4 -5.76 -3.14 40.75
N THR A 5 -6.94 -2.87 40.18
CA THR A 5 -7.69 -3.87 39.42
C THR A 5 -6.95 -4.06 38.11
N ALA A 6 -6.36 -5.24 37.88
CA ALA A 6 -5.78 -5.59 36.62
C ALA A 6 -6.89 -5.50 35.52
N LEU A 7 -6.61 -4.78 34.45
CA LEU A 7 -7.49 -4.79 33.29
C LEU A 7 -7.62 -6.24 32.79
N PRO A 8 -8.79 -6.68 32.34
CA PRO A 8 -8.96 -7.99 31.77
C PRO A 8 -7.99 -8.14 30.55
N PRO A 9 -7.45 -9.33 30.31
CA PRO A 9 -6.63 -9.56 29.14
C PRO A 9 -7.43 -9.20 27.89
N VAL A 10 -6.86 -8.34 27.04
CA VAL A 10 -7.44 -8.02 25.73
C VAL A 10 -7.32 -9.29 24.89
N GLU A 11 -8.45 -9.88 24.53
CA GLU A 11 -8.46 -11.02 23.64
C GLU A 11 -7.85 -10.63 22.31
N PRO A 12 -7.03 -11.49 21.68
CA PRO A 12 -6.48 -11.21 20.36
C PRO A 12 -7.63 -11.06 19.35
N PRO A 13 -7.50 -10.14 18.37
CA PRO A 13 -8.53 -9.93 17.36
C PRO A 13 -8.76 -11.23 16.56
N THR A 14 -10.03 -11.58 16.38
CA THR A 14 -10.45 -12.79 15.66
C THR A 14 -10.64 -12.53 14.18
N GLY A 15 -10.87 -11.27 13.78
CA GLY A 15 -11.10 -10.85 12.39
C GLY A 15 -10.61 -9.43 12.12
N PHE A 16 -10.67 -9.03 10.85
CA PHE A 16 -10.24 -7.69 10.43
C PHE A 16 -11.21 -6.59 10.90
N ALA A 17 -12.49 -6.92 11.08
CA ALA A 17 -13.47 -5.99 11.65
C ALA A 17 -13.06 -5.52 13.06
N ASP A 18 -12.46 -6.40 13.87
CA ASP A 18 -11.97 -6.07 15.22
C ASP A 18 -10.82 -5.02 15.19
N LEU A 19 -10.14 -4.89 14.05
CA LEU A 19 -9.09 -3.90 13.81
C LEU A 19 -9.63 -2.53 13.35
N GLY A 20 -10.97 -2.39 13.19
CA GLY A 20 -11.61 -1.18 12.69
C GLY A 20 -11.69 -1.11 11.16
N VAL A 21 -11.49 -2.23 10.47
CA VAL A 21 -11.60 -2.29 8.99
C VAL A 21 -13.06 -2.10 8.59
N PRO A 22 -13.36 -1.20 7.61
CA PRO A 22 -14.73 -0.98 7.13
C PRO A 22 -15.36 -2.24 6.56
N ALA A 23 -16.67 -2.42 6.77
CA ALA A 23 -17.40 -3.63 6.40
C ALA A 23 -17.27 -4.04 4.92
N HIS A 24 -17.18 -3.08 3.98
CA HIS A 24 -17.02 -3.37 2.56
C HIS A 24 -15.62 -3.93 2.22
N ILE A 25 -14.57 -3.51 2.94
CA ILE A 25 -13.21 -4.07 2.79
C ILE A 25 -13.13 -5.42 3.49
N ASP A 26 -13.71 -5.55 4.69
CA ASP A 26 -13.76 -6.83 5.42
C ASP A 26 -14.49 -7.91 4.61
N ALA A 27 -15.59 -7.57 3.96
CA ALA A 27 -16.29 -8.48 3.03
C ALA A 27 -15.40 -8.91 1.86
N GLY A 28 -14.60 -7.99 1.29
CA GLY A 28 -13.63 -8.29 0.24
C GLY A 28 -12.52 -9.22 0.71
N LEU A 29 -12.02 -9.02 1.93
CA LEU A 29 -11.03 -9.90 2.55
C LEU A 29 -11.59 -11.32 2.76
N ALA A 30 -12.78 -11.43 3.33
CA ALA A 30 -13.45 -12.71 3.54
C ALA A 30 -13.70 -13.46 2.22
N ALA A 31 -14.18 -12.76 1.17
CA ALA A 31 -14.39 -13.33 -0.16
C ALA A 31 -13.07 -13.76 -0.84
N SER A 32 -11.95 -13.13 -0.48
CA SER A 32 -10.61 -13.48 -0.97
C SER A 32 -9.91 -14.56 -0.12
N GLY A 33 -10.61 -15.11 0.91
CA GLY A 33 -10.09 -16.18 1.75
C GLY A 33 -9.21 -15.71 2.93
N PHE A 34 -9.17 -14.40 3.22
CA PHE A 34 -8.45 -13.87 4.37
C PHE A 34 -9.37 -13.82 5.59
N ALA A 35 -9.34 -14.86 6.41
CA ALA A 35 -10.26 -15.01 7.54
C ALA A 35 -9.79 -14.29 8.82
N SER A 36 -8.49 -14.30 9.10
CA SER A 36 -7.92 -13.72 10.33
C SER A 36 -6.61 -12.98 10.06
N PRO A 37 -6.34 -11.89 10.80
CA PRO A 37 -5.14 -11.12 10.62
C PRO A 37 -3.89 -11.80 11.20
N PHE A 38 -2.74 -11.59 10.55
CA PHE A 38 -1.42 -11.91 11.10
C PHE A 38 -0.93 -10.82 12.05
N MET A 39 0.08 -11.14 12.87
CA MET A 39 0.62 -10.22 13.89
C MET A 39 0.95 -8.83 13.31
N ILE A 40 1.69 -8.76 12.19
CA ILE A 40 2.04 -7.47 11.56
C ILE A 40 0.79 -6.66 11.14
N GLN A 41 -0.28 -7.35 10.76
CA GLN A 41 -1.54 -6.72 10.37
C GLN A 41 -2.28 -6.19 11.61
N THR A 42 -2.28 -6.97 12.70
CA THR A 42 -2.88 -6.57 13.98
C THR A 42 -2.25 -5.31 14.55
N GLU A 43 -0.94 -5.15 14.37
CA GLU A 43 -0.19 -4.00 14.86
C GLU A 43 -0.31 -2.78 13.92
N ALA A 44 -0.17 -2.99 12.61
CA ALA A 44 -0.09 -1.88 11.65
C ALA A 44 -1.45 -1.31 11.24
N ILE A 45 -2.48 -2.16 11.03
CA ILE A 45 -3.77 -1.73 10.48
C ILE A 45 -4.45 -0.66 11.35
N PRO A 46 -4.61 -0.84 12.69
CA PRO A 46 -5.30 0.16 13.51
C PRO A 46 -4.61 1.52 13.53
N VAL A 47 -3.26 1.53 13.47
CA VAL A 47 -2.46 2.76 13.45
C VAL A 47 -2.60 3.46 12.09
N ALA A 48 -2.51 2.69 11.01
CA ALA A 48 -2.61 3.22 9.66
C ALA A 48 -4.03 3.73 9.32
N LEU A 49 -5.09 3.08 9.84
CA LEU A 49 -6.48 3.54 9.68
C LEU A 49 -6.72 4.92 10.32
N GLN A 50 -5.93 5.30 11.33
CA GLN A 50 -5.98 6.64 11.94
C GLN A 50 -5.26 7.71 11.09
N GLY A 51 -4.68 7.34 9.94
CA GLY A 51 -3.94 8.25 9.07
C GLY A 51 -2.50 8.53 9.54
N ARG A 52 -2.00 7.78 10.48
CA ARG A 52 -0.62 7.93 10.96
C ARG A 52 0.35 7.24 10.01
N ASP A 53 1.54 7.79 9.89
CA ASP A 53 2.65 7.13 9.22
C ASP A 53 3.03 5.86 9.97
N VAL A 54 3.43 4.83 9.21
CA VAL A 54 3.81 3.52 9.76
C VAL A 54 5.17 3.12 9.22
N CYS A 55 6.06 2.71 10.11
CA CYS A 55 7.30 2.05 9.75
C CYS A 55 7.25 0.61 10.28
N GLY A 56 7.10 -0.36 9.38
CA GLY A 56 6.90 -1.77 9.70
C GLY A 56 8.13 -2.62 9.38
N ARG A 57 8.67 -3.32 10.41
CA ARG A 57 9.71 -4.33 10.20
C ARG A 57 9.09 -5.71 10.07
N ALA A 58 9.14 -6.29 8.88
CA ALA A 58 8.54 -7.60 8.65
C ALA A 58 9.20 -8.34 7.48
N LYS A 59 9.45 -9.62 7.65
CA LYS A 59 10.02 -10.50 6.60
C LYS A 59 9.02 -10.73 5.47
N THR A 60 9.50 -11.12 4.30
CA THR A 60 8.67 -11.61 3.20
C THR A 60 7.82 -12.80 3.67
N GLY A 61 6.56 -12.85 3.26
CA GLY A 61 5.60 -13.89 3.70
C GLY A 61 4.94 -13.66 5.06
N SER A 62 5.22 -12.55 5.75
CA SER A 62 4.59 -12.20 7.05
C SER A 62 3.19 -11.56 6.93
N GLY A 63 2.67 -11.37 5.71
CA GLY A 63 1.40 -10.70 5.47
C GLY A 63 1.47 -9.17 5.33
N LYS A 64 2.65 -8.60 5.06
CA LYS A 64 2.86 -7.15 4.88
C LYS A 64 1.88 -6.52 3.90
N THR A 65 1.61 -7.20 2.78
CA THR A 65 0.75 -6.67 1.71
C THR A 65 -0.62 -6.25 2.23
N LEU A 66 -1.24 -7.04 3.08
CA LEU A 66 -2.51 -6.66 3.72
C LEU A 66 -2.31 -5.67 4.86
N ALA A 67 -1.16 -5.67 5.54
CA ALA A 67 -0.89 -4.72 6.62
C ALA A 67 -0.89 -3.26 6.13
N PHE A 68 -0.43 -3.00 4.90
CA PHE A 68 -0.53 -1.68 4.28
C PHE A 68 -1.73 -1.55 3.32
N GLY A 69 -2.07 -2.61 2.58
CA GLY A 69 -3.11 -2.56 1.56
C GLY A 69 -4.50 -2.34 2.15
N VAL A 70 -4.83 -3.01 3.25
CA VAL A 70 -6.14 -2.87 3.92
C VAL A 70 -6.39 -1.44 4.39
N PRO A 71 -5.51 -0.80 5.19
CA PRO A 71 -5.75 0.60 5.57
C PRO A 71 -5.71 1.55 4.38
N MET A 72 -4.87 1.29 3.37
CA MET A 72 -4.82 2.09 2.15
C MET A 72 -6.18 2.07 1.43
N LEU A 73 -6.70 0.89 1.08
CA LEU A 73 -8.00 0.74 0.43
C LEU A 73 -9.16 1.29 1.28
N SER A 74 -9.06 1.21 2.61
CA SER A 74 -10.07 1.72 3.53
C SER A 74 -10.11 3.25 3.59
N ARG A 75 -9.00 3.92 3.28
CA ARG A 75 -8.82 5.38 3.47
C ARG A 75 -8.82 6.18 2.19
N LEU A 76 -8.56 5.55 1.02
CA LEU A 76 -8.64 6.25 -0.24
C LEU A 76 -10.04 6.84 -0.43
N SER A 77 -10.11 8.13 -0.76
CA SER A 77 -11.35 8.89 -0.84
C SER A 77 -11.79 9.12 -2.29
N GLY A 78 -12.96 8.57 -2.63
CA GLY A 78 -13.61 8.84 -3.92
C GLY A 78 -13.12 7.97 -5.07
N ARG A 79 -13.31 8.48 -6.30
CA ARG A 79 -12.91 7.82 -7.54
C ARG A 79 -11.72 8.53 -8.15
N ALA A 80 -10.76 7.75 -8.62
CA ALA A 80 -9.63 8.29 -9.36
C ALA A 80 -10.10 8.97 -10.66
N GLN A 81 -9.53 10.14 -10.95
CA GLN A 81 -9.66 10.77 -12.25
C GLN A 81 -8.72 10.05 -13.27
N PRO A 82 -9.00 10.18 -14.58
CA PRO A 82 -8.10 9.67 -15.61
C PRO A 82 -6.63 10.05 -15.35
N SER A 83 -5.76 9.06 -15.36
CA SER A 83 -4.32 9.20 -15.13
C SER A 83 -3.91 9.82 -13.77
N LYS A 84 -4.80 9.88 -12.77
CA LYS A 84 -4.55 10.46 -11.44
C LYS A 84 -4.90 9.48 -10.33
N PRO A 85 -4.00 8.54 -10.01
CA PRO A 85 -4.20 7.60 -8.92
C PRO A 85 -4.27 8.30 -7.56
N LEU A 86 -4.97 7.67 -6.62
CA LEU A 86 -5.12 8.15 -5.24
C LEU A 86 -4.15 7.46 -4.29
N GLY A 87 -3.72 6.24 -4.60
CA GLY A 87 -2.76 5.46 -3.83
C GLY A 87 -1.58 5.00 -4.68
N LEU A 88 -0.40 4.94 -4.07
CA LEU A 88 0.83 4.50 -4.71
C LEU A 88 1.60 3.53 -3.81
N VAL A 89 1.93 2.35 -4.33
CA VAL A 89 2.88 1.43 -3.71
C VAL A 89 4.12 1.36 -4.59
N LEU A 90 5.29 1.67 -4.03
CA LEU A 90 6.58 1.50 -4.69
C LEU A 90 7.23 0.20 -4.24
N VAL A 91 7.72 -0.57 -5.20
CA VAL A 91 8.36 -1.87 -4.99
C VAL A 91 9.60 -1.99 -5.88
N PRO A 92 10.64 -2.74 -5.45
CA PRO A 92 11.91 -2.83 -6.20
C PRO A 92 11.79 -3.60 -7.52
N THR A 93 10.90 -4.59 -7.63
CA THR A 93 10.86 -5.51 -8.77
C THR A 93 9.48 -5.63 -9.41
N ARG A 94 9.46 -6.00 -10.69
CA ARG A 94 8.22 -6.28 -11.42
C ARG A 94 7.43 -7.44 -10.82
N GLU A 95 8.13 -8.47 -10.38
CA GLU A 95 7.53 -9.67 -9.77
C GLU A 95 6.75 -9.28 -8.52
N LEU A 96 7.33 -8.41 -7.69
CA LEU A 96 6.67 -7.92 -6.48
C LEU A 96 5.49 -6.98 -6.82
N ALA A 97 5.62 -6.16 -7.88
CA ALA A 97 4.50 -5.33 -8.33
C ALA A 97 3.28 -6.16 -8.73
N VAL A 98 3.49 -7.25 -9.44
CA VAL A 98 2.43 -8.20 -9.83
C VAL A 98 1.85 -8.88 -8.59
N GLN A 99 2.70 -9.43 -7.70
CA GLN A 99 2.26 -10.13 -6.48
C GLN A 99 1.43 -9.24 -5.56
N VAL A 100 1.84 -8.01 -5.35
CA VAL A 100 1.09 -7.05 -4.52
C VAL A 100 -0.25 -6.72 -5.17
N ALA A 101 -0.28 -6.48 -6.48
CA ALA A 101 -1.51 -6.20 -7.20
C ALA A 101 -2.48 -7.41 -7.16
N GLU A 102 -2.02 -8.64 -7.38
CA GLU A 102 -2.83 -9.85 -7.32
C GLU A 102 -3.48 -10.08 -5.95
N VAL A 103 -2.79 -9.70 -4.87
CA VAL A 103 -3.35 -9.79 -3.51
C VAL A 103 -4.40 -8.71 -3.25
N LEU A 104 -4.17 -7.48 -3.74
CA LEU A 104 -5.04 -6.34 -3.43
C LEU A 104 -6.22 -6.19 -4.37
N GLU A 105 -6.10 -6.62 -5.63
CA GLU A 105 -7.13 -6.46 -6.67
C GLU A 105 -8.49 -7.06 -6.26
N PRO A 106 -8.60 -8.31 -5.78
CA PRO A 106 -9.90 -8.88 -5.41
C PRO A 106 -10.53 -8.15 -4.21
N VAL A 107 -9.74 -7.66 -3.26
CA VAL A 107 -10.23 -6.87 -2.12
C VAL A 107 -10.68 -5.48 -2.59
N ALA A 108 -9.90 -4.82 -3.44
CA ALA A 108 -10.21 -3.52 -4.01
C ALA A 108 -11.47 -3.55 -4.87
N ALA A 109 -11.65 -4.61 -5.67
CA ALA A 109 -12.83 -4.80 -6.52
C ALA A 109 -14.15 -4.82 -5.73
N HIS A 110 -14.16 -5.38 -4.51
CA HIS A 110 -15.32 -5.32 -3.61
C HIS A 110 -15.68 -3.90 -3.18
N ALA A 111 -14.68 -3.00 -3.10
CA ALA A 111 -14.90 -1.58 -2.87
C ALA A 111 -15.14 -0.79 -4.16
N GLY A 112 -15.17 -1.48 -5.30
CA GLY A 112 -15.32 -0.89 -6.62
C GLY A 112 -14.08 -0.10 -7.06
N MET A 113 -12.91 -0.38 -6.51
CA MET A 113 -11.62 0.23 -6.86
C MET A 113 -10.83 -0.66 -7.82
N LYS A 114 -9.95 -0.04 -8.62
CA LYS A 114 -9.03 -0.72 -9.51
C LYS A 114 -7.61 -0.64 -8.96
N VAL A 115 -6.85 -1.73 -9.12
CA VAL A 115 -5.42 -1.82 -8.82
C VAL A 115 -4.67 -2.09 -10.12
N LEU A 116 -3.60 -1.35 -10.37
CA LEU A 116 -2.79 -1.52 -11.60
C LEU A 116 -1.31 -1.69 -11.26
N PRO A 117 -0.69 -2.81 -11.65
CA PRO A 117 0.76 -2.95 -11.60
C PRO A 117 1.44 -2.22 -12.78
N VAL A 118 2.41 -1.34 -12.46
CA VAL A 118 3.14 -0.50 -13.42
C VAL A 118 4.63 -0.79 -13.34
N TYR A 119 5.17 -1.50 -14.34
CA TYR A 119 6.56 -1.96 -14.33
C TYR A 119 7.17 -2.05 -15.74
N GLY A 120 8.50 -2.07 -15.81
CA GLY A 120 9.24 -2.23 -17.07
C GLY A 120 9.18 -3.65 -17.64
N GLY A 121 9.29 -3.76 -18.98
CA GLY A 121 9.26 -5.06 -19.66
C GLY A 121 7.87 -5.55 -20.04
N SER A 122 6.82 -4.78 -19.73
CA SER A 122 5.44 -5.00 -20.20
C SER A 122 5.01 -3.91 -21.18
N SER A 123 3.85 -4.08 -21.80
CA SER A 123 3.29 -3.11 -22.75
C SER A 123 3.05 -1.75 -22.07
N ARG A 124 3.86 -0.75 -22.45
CA ARG A 124 3.68 0.64 -21.99
C ARG A 124 2.31 1.19 -22.42
N HIS A 125 1.89 0.89 -23.62
CA HIS A 125 0.62 1.38 -24.18
C HIS A 125 -0.58 0.86 -23.36
N GLN A 126 -0.57 -0.42 -22.98
CA GLN A 126 -1.63 -0.99 -22.15
C GLN A 126 -1.71 -0.30 -20.80
N GLN A 127 -0.58 -0.09 -20.11
CA GLN A 127 -0.54 0.60 -18.84
C GLN A 127 -1.10 2.04 -18.94
N ILE A 128 -0.77 2.76 -20.01
CA ILE A 128 -1.31 4.11 -20.27
C ILE A 128 -2.82 4.08 -20.47
N THR A 129 -3.32 3.12 -21.25
CA THR A 129 -4.75 2.97 -21.50
C THR A 129 -5.51 2.70 -20.19
N GLU A 130 -5.01 1.78 -19.38
CA GLU A 130 -5.64 1.44 -18.09
C GLU A 130 -5.60 2.63 -17.10
N LEU A 131 -4.48 3.38 -17.06
CA LEU A 131 -4.38 4.61 -16.24
C LEU A 131 -5.40 5.67 -16.71
N ALA A 132 -5.58 5.83 -18.02
CA ALA A 132 -6.53 6.78 -18.61
C ALA A 132 -7.99 6.44 -18.28
N ASP A 133 -8.31 5.17 -18.01
CA ASP A 133 -9.64 4.72 -17.56
C ASP A 133 -9.93 5.02 -16.07
N GLY A 134 -8.94 5.52 -15.35
CA GLY A 134 -9.01 5.77 -13.91
C GLY A 134 -8.69 4.52 -13.07
N VAL A 135 -7.66 4.64 -12.24
CA VAL A 135 -7.16 3.59 -11.34
C VAL A 135 -6.91 4.21 -9.96
N GLU A 136 -7.51 3.64 -8.93
CA GLU A 136 -7.38 4.17 -7.57
C GLU A 136 -6.00 3.87 -6.97
N LEU A 137 -5.47 2.68 -7.21
CA LEU A 137 -4.21 2.22 -6.63
C LEU A 137 -3.23 1.76 -7.71
N VAL A 138 -2.06 2.39 -7.76
CA VAL A 138 -0.94 1.98 -8.60
C VAL A 138 0.12 1.27 -7.77
N VAL A 139 0.58 0.11 -8.23
CA VAL A 139 1.73 -0.62 -7.66
C VAL A 139 2.86 -0.56 -8.67
N ALA A 140 3.93 0.19 -8.38
CA ALA A 140 4.91 0.53 -9.40
C ALA A 140 6.35 0.20 -9.04
N THR A 141 7.14 -0.13 -10.07
CA THR A 141 8.60 -0.02 -9.99
C THR A 141 9.04 1.41 -10.31
N PRO A 142 10.04 1.97 -9.59
CA PRO A 142 10.39 3.39 -9.69
C PRO A 142 10.68 3.89 -11.11
N LEU A 143 11.49 3.18 -11.86
CA LEU A 143 11.93 3.63 -13.19
C LEU A 143 10.77 3.74 -14.19
N ARG A 144 9.86 2.75 -14.23
CA ARG A 144 8.71 2.80 -15.15
C ARG A 144 7.75 3.92 -14.75
N LEU A 145 7.52 4.13 -13.47
CA LEU A 145 6.67 5.22 -13.01
C LEU A 145 7.25 6.58 -13.42
N ILE A 146 8.57 6.78 -13.25
CA ILE A 146 9.26 8.00 -13.69
C ILE A 146 9.13 8.21 -15.20
N ASP A 147 9.27 7.16 -16.01
CA ASP A 147 9.08 7.26 -17.45
C ASP A 147 7.69 7.75 -17.85
N LEU A 148 6.65 7.26 -17.16
CA LEU A 148 5.26 7.70 -17.39
C LEU A 148 5.02 9.12 -16.90
N LEU A 149 5.56 9.49 -15.73
CA LEU A 149 5.49 10.84 -15.16
C LEU A 149 6.15 11.88 -16.07
N LYS A 150 7.37 11.60 -16.56
CA LYS A 150 8.11 12.50 -17.49
C LYS A 150 7.42 12.65 -18.84
N ALA A 151 6.68 11.64 -19.26
CA ALA A 151 5.90 11.68 -20.50
C ALA A 151 4.52 12.37 -20.32
N GLY A 152 4.12 12.72 -19.09
CA GLY A 152 2.80 13.30 -18.80
C GLY A 152 1.64 12.31 -18.90
N GLU A 153 1.93 11.01 -18.89
CA GLU A 153 0.92 9.93 -19.01
C GLU A 153 0.25 9.57 -17.68
N VAL A 154 0.84 9.99 -16.57
CA VAL A 154 0.30 9.86 -15.21
C VAL A 154 0.67 11.09 -14.38
N ASP A 155 -0.20 11.47 -13.46
CA ASP A 155 0.01 12.56 -12.50
C ASP A 155 -0.22 12.00 -11.09
N VAL A 156 0.81 12.00 -10.27
CA VAL A 156 0.77 11.52 -8.88
C VAL A 156 0.50 12.63 -7.86
N GLY A 157 0.18 13.84 -8.33
CA GLY A 157 -0.15 14.96 -7.45
C GLY A 157 -1.40 14.73 -6.60
N SER A 158 -2.30 13.86 -7.03
CA SER A 158 -3.51 13.46 -6.29
C SER A 158 -3.30 12.28 -5.34
N VAL A 159 -2.11 11.70 -5.29
CA VAL A 159 -1.81 10.57 -4.40
C VAL A 159 -1.91 11.01 -2.95
N GLU A 160 -2.80 10.37 -2.20
CA GLU A 160 -3.07 10.61 -0.78
C GLU A 160 -2.16 9.76 0.11
N ILE A 161 -1.94 8.51 -0.27
CA ILE A 161 -1.19 7.52 0.52
C ILE A 161 -0.09 6.90 -0.32
N VAL A 162 1.13 6.90 0.21
CA VAL A 162 2.28 6.22 -0.40
C VAL A 162 2.77 5.11 0.50
N VAL A 163 3.07 3.96 -0.10
CA VAL A 163 3.74 2.83 0.54
C VAL A 163 5.07 2.56 -0.14
N LEU A 164 6.10 2.34 0.66
CA LEU A 164 7.40 1.81 0.22
C LEU A 164 7.52 0.38 0.76
N ASP A 165 7.39 -0.62 -0.09
CA ASP A 165 7.58 -2.03 0.31
C ASP A 165 8.95 -2.55 -0.15
N GLU A 166 9.60 -3.34 0.68
CA GLU A 166 11.01 -3.74 0.54
C GLU A 166 11.95 -2.53 0.37
N ALA A 167 11.79 -1.53 1.25
CA ALA A 167 12.54 -0.27 1.18
C ALA A 167 14.06 -0.48 1.30
N ASP A 168 14.51 -1.42 2.13
CA ASP A 168 15.92 -1.84 2.21
C ASP A 168 16.45 -2.31 0.86
N ARG A 169 15.72 -3.15 0.16
CA ARG A 169 16.13 -3.61 -1.15
C ARG A 169 16.14 -2.48 -2.19
N MET A 170 15.18 -1.56 -2.15
CA MET A 170 15.22 -0.38 -3.04
C MET A 170 16.46 0.49 -2.76
N ALA A 171 16.88 0.63 -1.50
CA ALA A 171 18.09 1.35 -1.14
C ALA A 171 19.35 0.62 -1.63
N ASP A 172 19.45 -0.70 -1.38
CA ASP A 172 20.57 -1.54 -1.81
C ASP A 172 20.72 -1.57 -3.35
N ASP A 173 19.61 -1.60 -4.08
CA ASP A 173 19.57 -1.56 -5.54
C ASP A 173 19.82 -0.14 -6.11
N GLY A 174 20.03 0.87 -5.25
CA GLY A 174 20.34 2.25 -5.63
C GLY A 174 19.14 3.06 -6.12
N PHE A 175 17.91 2.69 -5.77
CA PHE A 175 16.69 3.40 -6.17
C PHE A 175 16.32 4.59 -5.26
N THR A 176 17.09 4.87 -4.22
CA THR A 176 16.80 6.00 -3.31
C THR A 176 16.57 7.32 -4.04
N PRO A 177 17.43 7.77 -5.00
CA PRO A 177 17.17 9.03 -5.71
C PRO A 177 15.87 9.03 -6.52
N GLN A 178 15.49 7.89 -7.10
CA GLN A 178 14.26 7.75 -7.88
C GLN A 178 13.02 7.78 -6.98
N VAL A 179 13.08 7.08 -5.85
CA VAL A 179 12.01 7.09 -4.83
C VAL A 179 11.80 8.50 -4.30
N GLU A 180 12.85 9.19 -3.88
CA GLU A 180 12.77 10.58 -3.43
C GLU A 180 12.18 11.51 -4.51
N TRP A 181 12.61 11.34 -5.77
CA TRP A 181 12.10 12.13 -6.86
C TRP A 181 10.59 11.94 -7.03
N ILE A 182 10.08 10.69 -6.98
CA ILE A 182 8.65 10.37 -7.04
C ILE A 182 7.92 11.00 -5.85
N LEU A 183 8.44 10.83 -4.63
CA LEU A 183 7.82 11.35 -3.40
C LEU A 183 7.62 12.88 -3.44
N ARG A 184 8.54 13.62 -4.08
CA ARG A 184 8.41 15.08 -4.28
C ARG A 184 7.27 15.46 -5.21
N HIS A 185 6.83 14.55 -6.11
CA HIS A 185 5.71 14.78 -7.01
C HIS A 185 4.36 14.38 -6.39
N CYS A 186 4.35 13.59 -5.31
CA CYS A 186 3.14 13.24 -4.56
C CYS A 186 2.73 14.38 -3.62
N THR A 187 2.28 15.50 -4.19
CA THR A 187 2.00 16.73 -3.42
C THR A 187 0.73 16.66 -2.58
N GLY A 188 -0.21 15.76 -2.92
CA GLY A 188 -1.43 15.49 -2.14
C GLY A 188 -1.23 14.51 -0.98
N ARG A 189 -0.02 13.96 -0.85
CA ARG A 189 0.28 12.92 0.14
C ARG A 189 0.06 13.40 1.57
N ASN A 190 -0.76 12.65 2.30
CA ASN A 190 -1.05 12.89 3.71
C ASN A 190 -0.66 11.71 4.62
N GLN A 191 -0.24 10.57 4.04
CA GLN A 191 0.24 9.41 4.79
C GLN A 191 1.35 8.69 4.02
N THR A 192 2.37 8.22 4.75
CA THR A 192 3.44 7.37 4.23
C THR A 192 3.56 6.12 5.09
N MET A 193 3.66 4.96 4.45
CA MET A 193 3.95 3.70 5.13
C MET A 193 5.21 3.08 4.52
N LEU A 194 6.13 2.65 5.36
CA LEU A 194 7.38 2.01 4.95
C LEU A 194 7.45 0.62 5.54
N PHE A 195 7.71 -0.38 4.70
CA PHE A 195 7.92 -1.77 5.11
C PHE A 195 9.25 -2.27 4.60
N SER A 196 9.98 -2.90 5.52
CA SER A 196 11.34 -3.40 5.25
C SER A 196 11.61 -4.67 6.07
N ALA A 197 12.48 -5.53 5.60
CA ALA A 197 12.98 -6.65 6.40
C ALA A 197 14.03 -6.18 7.41
N THR A 198 14.74 -5.10 7.08
CA THR A 198 15.72 -4.41 7.94
C THR A 198 15.34 -2.94 8.08
N LEU A 199 15.56 -2.35 9.24
CA LEU A 199 15.38 -0.91 9.50
C LEU A 199 16.71 -0.25 9.90
N ASP A 200 17.84 -0.98 9.75
CA ASP A 200 19.16 -0.50 10.07
C ASP A 200 19.81 0.09 8.80
N GLY A 201 20.34 1.31 8.87
CA GLY A 201 20.99 1.99 7.76
C GLY A 201 20.18 3.14 7.14
N ASP A 202 20.37 3.40 5.84
CA ASP A 202 19.84 4.56 5.10
C ASP A 202 18.30 4.52 4.84
N VAL A 203 17.55 3.67 5.54
CA VAL A 203 16.10 3.50 5.38
C VAL A 203 15.30 4.34 6.38
N GLY A 204 15.99 5.02 7.30
CA GLY A 204 15.38 5.84 8.36
C GLY A 204 15.10 7.30 7.97
#